data_4f5f9da3c59f6347ef71c3d4fcd138d5
#
_entry.id   4f5f9da3c59f6347ef71c3d4fcd138d5
#
_cell.length_a   1.000
_cell.length_b   1.000
_cell.length_c   1.000
_cell.angle_alpha   90.00
_cell.angle_beta   90.00
_cell.angle_gamma   90.00
#
_symmetry.space_group_name_H-M   'P 1'
#
loop_
_entity.id
_entity.type
_entity.pdbx_description
1 polymer ?
#
loop_
_entity_poly.entity_id
_entity_poly.type
_entity_poly.pdbx_seq_one_letter_code
_entity_poly.pdbx_strand_id
1 'polypeptide(L)'
;MNVLSLLESDFIEICNGITDGRLNQVDVRFKNKATVCKYAVPEGYPDNPIKGESIDLSNIENPDSLFYASVDVHNGKLIEAGSRTVAVVGIAESISAAEQIAEKEVSAVGGPLFHRADIGTDALVQKRVDQMKLLR
;
A
#
# COMPACT_ATOMS: atom_id res chain seq x y z
N MET A 1 -1.73 -2.30 -5.36
CA MET A 1 -0.93 -1.10 -5.12
C MET A 1 0.55 -1.31 -5.46
N ASN A 2 1.28 -2.23 -4.85
CA ASN A 2 2.74 -2.37 -5.07
C ASN A 2 3.19 -2.43 -6.54
N VAL A 3 2.50 -3.20 -7.39
CA VAL A 3 2.92 -3.39 -8.79
C VAL A 3 2.55 -2.20 -9.66
N LEU A 4 1.29 -1.73 -9.59
CA LEU A 4 0.81 -0.66 -10.46
C LEU A 4 1.47 0.69 -10.17
N SER A 5 1.97 0.92 -8.96
CA SER A 5 2.73 2.13 -8.62
C SER A 5 4.09 2.21 -9.32
N LEU A 6 4.56 1.10 -9.88
CA LEU A 6 5.78 1.03 -10.67
C LEU A 6 5.54 1.03 -12.18
N LEU A 7 4.29 0.92 -12.63
CA LEU A 7 3.97 0.86 -14.06
C LEU A 7 4.31 2.19 -14.74
N GLU A 8 5.07 2.13 -15.83
CA GLU A 8 5.43 3.27 -16.69
C GLU A 8 4.60 3.31 -17.97
N SER A 9 4.08 2.15 -18.39
CA SER A 9 3.24 2.03 -19.58
C SER A 9 1.81 2.46 -19.28
N ASP A 10 1.08 2.88 -20.32
CA ASP A 10 -0.34 3.18 -20.20
C ASP A 10 -1.13 1.90 -19.86
N PHE A 11 -1.82 1.92 -18.72
CA PHE A 11 -2.60 0.78 -18.23
C PHE A 11 -3.79 0.46 -19.15
N ILE A 12 -4.40 1.47 -19.78
CA ILE A 12 -5.52 1.26 -20.68
C ILE A 12 -5.03 0.60 -21.98
N GLU A 13 -3.86 0.97 -22.47
CA GLU A 13 -3.24 0.30 -23.64
C GLU A 13 -2.98 -1.17 -23.36
N ILE A 14 -2.49 -1.51 -22.16
CA ILE A 14 -2.31 -2.91 -21.74
C ILE A 14 -3.65 -3.65 -21.74
N CYS A 15 -4.70 -3.06 -21.15
CA CYS A 15 -6.04 -3.66 -21.13
C CYS A 15 -6.58 -3.88 -22.55
N ASN A 16 -6.45 -2.92 -23.44
CA ASN A 16 -6.85 -3.05 -24.84
C ASN A 16 -6.02 -4.14 -25.55
N GLY A 17 -4.71 -4.21 -25.28
CA GLY A 17 -3.86 -5.28 -25.79
C GLY A 17 -4.31 -6.69 -25.37
N ILE A 18 -4.79 -6.84 -24.13
CA ILE A 18 -5.34 -8.10 -23.61
C ILE A 18 -6.63 -8.45 -24.35
N THR A 19 -7.59 -7.51 -24.42
CA THR A 19 -8.91 -7.76 -25.02
C THR A 19 -8.84 -8.03 -26.52
N ASP A 20 -7.90 -7.40 -27.21
CA ASP A 20 -7.68 -7.56 -28.66
C ASP A 20 -6.79 -8.78 -29.00
N GLY A 21 -6.28 -9.50 -28.01
CA GLY A 21 -5.38 -10.65 -28.21
C GLY A 21 -4.00 -10.26 -28.77
N ARG A 22 -3.55 -9.01 -28.56
CA ARG A 22 -2.28 -8.44 -29.05
C ARG A 22 -1.33 -8.01 -27.94
N LEU A 23 -1.46 -8.51 -26.72
CA LEU A 23 -0.60 -8.12 -25.60
C LEU A 23 0.90 -8.32 -25.88
N ASN A 24 1.25 -9.31 -26.71
CA ASN A 24 2.62 -9.55 -27.17
C ASN A 24 3.21 -8.45 -28.05
N GLN A 25 2.40 -7.47 -28.47
CA GLN A 25 2.81 -6.29 -29.25
C GLN A 25 2.85 -5.03 -28.40
N VAL A 26 2.41 -5.09 -27.14
CA VAL A 26 2.42 -3.96 -26.20
C VAL A 26 3.74 -3.97 -25.42
N ASP A 27 4.46 -2.85 -25.44
CA ASP A 27 5.69 -2.67 -24.66
C ASP A 27 5.34 -2.33 -23.20
N VAL A 28 5.29 -3.36 -22.35
CA VAL A 28 4.96 -3.21 -20.92
C VAL A 28 6.22 -2.95 -20.11
N ARG A 29 6.33 -1.77 -19.51
CA ARG A 29 7.50 -1.34 -18.73
C ARG A 29 7.15 -1.00 -17.30
N PHE A 30 8.04 -1.36 -16.39
CA PHE A 30 7.98 -1.02 -14.97
C PHE A 30 9.28 -0.37 -14.52
N LYS A 31 9.20 0.56 -13.58
CA LYS A 31 10.37 1.11 -12.89
C LYS A 31 11.11 -0.02 -12.17
N ASN A 32 12.43 -0.05 -12.28
CA ASN A 32 13.28 -0.99 -11.55
C ASN A 32 13.46 -0.52 -10.10
N LYS A 33 12.40 -0.60 -9.29
CA LYS A 33 12.33 -0.16 -7.90
C LYS A 33 11.66 -1.23 -7.05
N ALA A 34 11.92 -1.17 -5.74
CA ALA A 34 11.19 -1.93 -4.74
C ALA A 34 10.02 -1.13 -4.18
N THR A 35 8.97 -1.83 -3.75
CA THR A 35 7.82 -1.22 -3.07
C THR A 35 7.45 -1.96 -1.80
N VAL A 36 7.04 -1.20 -0.79
CA VAL A 36 6.40 -1.73 0.43
C VAL A 36 5.10 -0.99 0.66
N CYS A 37 4.01 -1.74 0.84
CA CYS A 37 2.69 -1.22 1.14
C CYS A 37 2.31 -1.55 2.58
N LYS A 38 1.98 -0.53 3.37
CA LYS A 38 1.45 -0.68 4.73
C LYS A 38 0.04 -0.11 4.80
N TYR A 39 -0.87 -0.84 5.43
CA TYR A 39 -2.24 -0.40 5.70
C TYR A 39 -2.36 0.13 7.12
N ALA A 40 -2.95 1.31 7.28
CA ALA A 40 -3.56 1.72 8.53
C ALA A 40 -4.98 1.13 8.59
N VAL A 41 -5.27 0.40 9.66
CA VAL A 41 -6.53 -0.31 9.87
C VAL A 41 -7.17 0.12 11.19
N PRO A 42 -8.51 0.11 11.30
CA PRO A 42 -9.20 0.50 12.52
C PRO A 42 -8.87 -0.41 13.69
N GLU A 43 -8.92 0.13 14.88
CA GLU A 43 -8.91 -0.68 16.11
C GLU A 43 -10.00 -1.76 16.04
N GLY A 44 -9.69 -2.95 16.57
CA GLY A 44 -10.57 -4.12 16.50
C GLY A 44 -10.48 -4.92 15.20
N TYR A 45 -9.69 -4.47 14.21
CA TYR A 45 -9.42 -5.28 13.01
C TYR A 45 -8.65 -6.57 13.37
N PRO A 46 -8.95 -7.74 12.77
CA PRO A 46 -9.93 -7.96 11.69
C PRO A 46 -11.35 -8.27 12.16
N ASP A 47 -11.56 -8.60 13.44
CA ASP A 47 -12.79 -9.26 13.90
C ASP A 47 -13.94 -8.27 14.13
N ASN A 48 -13.66 -7.13 14.74
CA ASN A 48 -14.65 -6.10 15.06
C ASN A 48 -14.11 -4.67 14.84
N PRO A 49 -13.82 -4.26 13.58
CA PRO A 49 -13.25 -2.95 13.29
C PRO A 49 -14.22 -1.83 13.68
N ILE A 50 -13.71 -0.83 14.40
CA ILE A 50 -14.42 0.43 14.70
C ILE A 50 -14.73 1.14 13.38
N LYS A 51 -15.87 1.86 13.33
CA LYS A 51 -16.31 2.62 12.16
C LYS A 51 -16.85 3.98 12.57
N GLY A 52 -16.73 4.94 11.66
CA GLY A 52 -17.31 6.28 11.83
C GLY A 52 -16.42 7.25 12.59
N GLU A 53 -15.25 6.82 13.06
CA GLU A 53 -14.30 7.70 13.72
C GLU A 53 -13.51 8.53 12.70
N SER A 54 -13.13 9.75 13.07
CA SER A 54 -12.38 10.63 12.18
C SER A 54 -10.92 10.24 12.11
N ILE A 55 -10.35 10.35 10.91
CA ILE A 55 -8.94 10.18 10.64
C ILE A 55 -8.29 11.52 10.28
N ASP A 56 -7.00 11.66 10.59
CA ASP A 56 -6.22 12.83 10.27
C ASP A 56 -5.04 12.46 9.36
N LEU A 57 -4.97 13.09 8.20
CA LEU A 57 -3.93 12.89 7.19
C LEU A 57 -3.04 14.12 7.03
N SER A 58 -3.18 15.14 7.89
CA SER A 58 -2.49 16.42 7.77
C SER A 58 -0.97 16.34 7.91
N ASN A 59 -0.47 15.28 8.56
CA ASN A 59 0.96 15.04 8.78
C ASN A 59 1.61 14.14 7.70
N ILE A 60 0.86 13.75 6.66
CA ILE A 60 1.41 13.01 5.52
C ILE A 60 2.26 13.97 4.69
N GLU A 61 3.54 13.66 4.53
CA GLU A 61 4.48 14.49 3.75
C GLU A 61 4.38 14.24 2.24
N ASN A 62 4.08 12.99 1.85
CA ASN A 62 3.96 12.61 0.44
C ASN A 62 2.54 12.07 0.12
N PRO A 63 1.59 12.96 -0.24
CA PRO A 63 0.22 12.54 -0.57
C PRO A 63 0.12 11.56 -1.75
N ASP A 64 1.08 11.58 -2.69
CA ASP A 64 1.09 10.67 -3.84
C ASP A 64 1.39 9.22 -3.44
N SER A 65 1.92 8.99 -2.24
CA SER A 65 2.13 7.66 -1.67
C SER A 65 0.88 7.08 -1.00
N LEU A 66 -0.14 7.90 -0.77
CA LEU A 66 -1.34 7.56 -0.01
C LEU A 66 -2.47 7.06 -0.92
N PHE A 67 -3.10 5.98 -0.51
CA PHE A 67 -4.23 5.37 -1.20
C PHE A 67 -5.40 5.22 -0.23
N TYR A 68 -6.53 5.81 -0.58
CA TYR A 68 -7.77 5.63 0.16
C TYR A 68 -8.33 4.23 -0.13
N ALA A 69 -8.73 3.53 0.93
CA ALA A 69 -9.34 2.20 0.82
C ALA A 69 -10.82 2.26 1.19
N SER A 70 -11.13 2.32 2.49
CA SER A 70 -12.51 2.37 2.95
C SER A 70 -12.67 3.57 3.89
N VAL A 71 -12.86 4.72 3.28
CA VAL A 71 -13.11 6.00 3.94
C VAL A 71 -14.34 6.68 3.35
N ASP A 72 -14.97 7.52 4.13
CA ASP A 72 -16.09 8.36 3.71
C ASP A 72 -15.86 9.80 4.20
N VAL A 73 -16.68 10.73 3.74
CA VAL A 73 -16.65 12.13 4.18
C VAL A 73 -17.95 12.45 4.92
N HIS A 74 -17.82 12.79 6.19
CA HIS A 74 -18.94 13.22 7.01
C HIS A 74 -18.66 14.58 7.66
N ASN A 75 -19.55 15.57 7.40
CA ASN A 75 -19.37 16.95 7.90
C ASN A 75 -17.99 17.55 7.58
N GLY A 76 -17.46 17.28 6.40
CA GLY A 76 -16.16 17.79 5.95
C GLY A 76 -14.94 17.10 6.58
N LYS A 77 -15.13 16.04 7.37
CA LYS A 77 -14.07 15.19 7.93
C LYS A 77 -14.01 13.86 7.26
N LEU A 78 -12.81 13.33 7.07
CA LEU A 78 -12.62 11.93 6.68
C LEU A 78 -12.92 11.03 7.87
N ILE A 79 -13.70 9.98 7.62
CA ILE A 79 -14.05 8.96 8.61
C ILE A 79 -13.75 7.57 8.07
N GLU A 80 -13.44 6.65 8.95
CA GLU A 80 -13.30 5.23 8.61
C GLU A 80 -14.67 4.59 8.35
N ALA A 81 -14.76 3.85 7.23
CA ALA A 81 -16.01 3.25 6.77
C ALA A 81 -15.96 1.72 6.69
N GLY A 82 -14.79 1.11 6.79
CA GLY A 82 -14.63 -0.33 6.63
C GLY A 82 -13.46 -0.94 7.41
N SER A 83 -12.99 -2.09 6.93
CA SER A 83 -11.95 -2.86 7.62
C SER A 83 -10.50 -2.42 7.33
N ARG A 84 -10.28 -1.59 6.31
CA ARG A 84 -8.98 -1.03 5.94
C ARG A 84 -9.19 0.41 5.52
N THR A 85 -8.54 1.33 6.21
CA THR A 85 -8.84 2.76 6.08
C THR A 85 -8.04 3.40 4.95
N VAL A 86 -6.73 3.40 5.09
CA VAL A 86 -5.80 3.93 4.08
C VAL A 86 -4.59 3.01 3.93
N ALA A 87 -3.91 3.11 2.81
CA ALA A 87 -2.64 2.44 2.58
C ALA A 87 -1.59 3.45 2.16
N VAL A 88 -0.35 3.19 2.53
CA VAL A 88 0.82 3.94 2.05
C VAL A 88 1.73 3.01 1.28
N VAL A 89 2.28 3.48 0.16
CA VAL A 89 3.25 2.75 -0.66
C VAL A 89 4.57 3.50 -0.68
N GLY A 90 5.56 2.95 0.01
CA GLY A 90 6.96 3.40 -0.13
C GLY A 90 7.58 2.82 -1.40
N ILE A 91 8.33 3.64 -2.14
CA ILE A 91 9.04 3.25 -3.37
C ILE A 91 10.49 3.68 -3.25
N ALA A 92 11.43 2.75 -3.44
CA ALA A 92 12.87 3.03 -3.36
C ALA A 92 13.71 1.99 -4.13
N GLU A 93 15.04 2.11 -4.07
CA GLU A 93 15.95 1.16 -4.73
C GLU A 93 15.98 -0.22 -4.06
N SER A 94 15.62 -0.32 -2.78
CA SER A 94 15.60 -1.57 -2.02
C SER A 94 14.32 -1.69 -1.20
N ILE A 95 13.98 -2.93 -0.81
CA ILE A 95 12.83 -3.20 0.07
C ILE A 95 13.00 -2.48 1.41
N SER A 96 14.19 -2.49 2.00
CA SER A 96 14.48 -1.83 3.28
C SER A 96 14.26 -0.31 3.19
N ALA A 97 14.75 0.34 2.12
CA ALA A 97 14.53 1.78 1.93
C ALA A 97 13.05 2.12 1.63
N ALA A 98 12.35 1.28 0.86
CA ALA A 98 10.91 1.44 0.60
C ALA A 98 10.09 1.24 1.89
N GLU A 99 10.51 0.32 2.75
CA GLU A 99 9.90 0.08 4.06
C GLU A 99 10.01 1.31 4.95
N GLN A 100 11.19 1.91 5.07
CA GLN A 100 11.40 3.12 5.89
C GLN A 100 10.51 4.28 5.45
N ILE A 101 10.33 4.46 4.14
CA ILE A 101 9.40 5.47 3.60
C ILE A 101 7.95 5.14 3.99
N ALA A 102 7.52 3.89 3.77
CA ALA A 102 6.17 3.48 4.09
C ALA A 102 5.87 3.56 5.60
N GLU A 103 6.83 3.19 6.46
CA GLU A 103 6.69 3.25 7.91
C GLU A 103 6.56 4.70 8.40
N LYS A 104 7.40 5.61 7.88
CA LYS A 104 7.32 7.03 8.23
C LYS A 104 5.94 7.60 7.92
N GLU A 105 5.46 7.39 6.70
CA GLU A 105 4.19 7.97 6.26
C GLU A 105 2.98 7.32 6.95
N VAL A 106 2.94 5.98 7.08
CA VAL A 106 1.80 5.32 7.74
C VAL A 106 1.71 5.67 9.22
N SER A 107 2.86 5.91 9.89
CA SER A 107 2.92 6.35 11.29
C SER A 107 2.44 7.79 11.48
N ALA A 108 2.40 8.59 10.42
CA ALA A 108 1.87 9.96 10.44
C ALA A 108 0.34 10.03 10.30
N VAL A 109 -0.33 8.92 9.99
CA VAL A 109 -1.78 8.83 9.94
C VAL A 109 -2.36 8.90 11.34
N GLY A 110 -3.18 9.90 11.64
CA GLY A 110 -3.86 10.09 12.91
C GLY A 110 -5.24 9.44 12.95
N GLY A 111 -5.71 9.10 14.16
CA GLY A 111 -7.01 8.49 14.41
C GLY A 111 -6.89 7.18 15.21
N PRO A 112 -8.00 6.48 15.52
CA PRO A 112 -8.00 5.20 16.23
C PRO A 112 -7.61 4.05 15.29
N LEU A 113 -6.41 4.16 14.73
CA LEU A 113 -5.85 3.27 13.72
C LEU A 113 -4.57 2.62 14.23
N PHE A 114 -4.25 1.46 13.68
CA PHE A 114 -2.95 0.83 13.86
C PHE A 114 -2.47 0.23 12.54
N HIS A 115 -1.19 -0.12 12.47
CA HIS A 115 -0.61 -0.82 11.34
C HIS A 115 0.39 -1.88 11.79
N ARG A 116 0.73 -2.79 10.89
CA ARG A 116 1.79 -3.77 11.12
C ARG A 116 3.14 -3.19 10.76
N ALA A 117 3.90 -2.80 11.78
CA ALA A 117 5.24 -2.22 11.61
C ALA A 117 6.26 -3.22 10.99
N ASP A 118 6.03 -4.55 11.15
CA ASP A 118 6.94 -5.58 10.65
C ASP A 118 6.90 -5.80 9.12
N ILE A 119 5.87 -5.32 8.42
CA ILE A 119 5.71 -5.50 6.97
C ILE A 119 6.87 -4.82 6.22
N GLY A 120 7.61 -5.61 5.45
CA GLY A 120 8.73 -5.14 4.62
C GLY A 120 10.07 -5.01 5.37
N THR A 121 10.11 -5.21 6.69
CA THR A 121 11.36 -5.20 7.45
C THR A 121 12.29 -6.33 7.02
N ASP A 122 13.61 -6.09 7.11
CA ASP A 122 14.63 -7.10 6.77
C ASP A 122 14.43 -8.40 7.56
N ALA A 123 14.02 -8.31 8.82
CA ALA A 123 13.73 -9.47 9.67
C ALA A 123 12.57 -10.32 9.14
N LEU A 124 11.46 -9.69 8.70
CA LEU A 124 10.34 -10.42 8.14
C LEU A 124 10.66 -11.00 6.76
N VAL A 125 11.38 -10.25 5.91
CA VAL A 125 11.83 -10.71 4.59
C VAL A 125 12.73 -11.93 4.76
N GLN A 126 13.74 -11.86 5.65
CA GLN A 126 14.66 -12.97 5.91
C GLN A 126 13.91 -14.21 6.42
N LYS A 127 12.96 -14.03 7.34
CA LYS A 127 12.10 -15.13 7.82
C LYS A 127 11.37 -15.84 6.66
N ARG A 128 10.86 -15.07 5.67
CA ARG A 128 10.21 -15.66 4.50
C ARG A 128 11.18 -16.40 3.59
N VAL A 129 12.37 -15.84 3.37
CA VAL A 129 13.44 -16.51 2.60
C VAL A 129 13.82 -17.84 3.25
N ASP A 130 14.00 -17.88 4.56
CA ASP A 130 14.36 -19.09 5.28
C ASP A 130 13.26 -20.15 5.25
N GLN A 131 11.99 -19.73 5.40
CA GLN A 131 10.85 -20.64 5.20
C GLN A 131 10.82 -21.26 3.80
N MET A 132 11.10 -20.48 2.75
CA MET A 132 11.13 -20.99 1.38
C MET A 132 12.27 -21.97 1.13
N LYS A 133 13.43 -21.80 1.80
CA LYS A 133 14.54 -22.76 1.73
C LYS A 133 14.18 -24.13 2.31
N LEU A 134 13.32 -24.16 3.35
CA LEU A 134 12.85 -25.41 3.96
C LEU A 134 11.84 -26.19 3.10
N LEU A 135 11.21 -25.52 2.13
CA LEU A 135 10.19 -26.10 1.25
C LEU A 135 10.75 -26.59 -0.09
N ARG A 136 12.03 -26.36 -0.36
CA ARG A 136 12.77 -26.77 -1.57
C ARG A 136 13.71 -27.93 -1.28
#